data_2375e11781e17f8fab12285ed07decc3
#
_entry.id   2375e11781e17f8fab12285ed07decc3
#
_cell.length_a   1.000
_cell.length_b   1.000
_cell.length_c   1.000
_cell.angle_alpha   90.00
_cell.angle_beta   90.00
_cell.angle_gamma   90.00
#
_symmetry.space_group_name_H-M   'P 1'
#
loop_
_entity.id
_entity.type
_entity.pdbx_description
1 polymer ?
#
loop_
_entity_poly.entity_id
_entity_poly.type
_entity_poly.pdbx_seq_one_letter_code
_entity_poly.pdbx_strand_id
1 'polypeptide(L)'
;MNENELMGSMKVSKAVAKMAIPSVISSLVTVVYNMADTFFVGQTGDPLQVAAVSLINPIFILLMAFANMFGMGGSAVASMAMGEKNEKRVKNTSAFVTYASLIVGILFALILIFFMKPILYTFGANSQTYEMAKGYTFHVSYGAPFIIWSAAASFIVRAEGASSEAMIGSMIGTVANIVLDPVFISGLGMGAAGAAIATTIGNILASIYYLWYFVKKSKSFSVSPKYFKCGEQILSRVCSIGFPTAIFSALMSVSTIVLNQILVKYGNAPVAAIGIVFKANMFITFLQMGLANGVQPLMGYNFGAGNQKRFMEVDCFTKKCCLVVGILATALFFFFREPIIHLFINDKDVIYYGVKMLVAYMLSGPFIGILFVNMNCMQSTGDALPATILSVLRQGLLLIPLLYLLNAVLGLNGVIYGQALTDCVAIVLSMYIWGRKKRKLKSE
;
A
#
# COMPACT_ATOMS: atom_id res chain seq x y z
N MET A 1 22.72 -0.42 -18.12
CA MET A 1 23.12 0.69 -17.21
C MET A 1 23.58 0.05 -15.92
N ASN A 2 24.66 0.52 -15.33
CA ASN A 2 25.17 -0.09 -14.10
C ASN A 2 24.30 0.38 -12.91
N GLU A 3 23.78 -0.54 -12.10
CA GLU A 3 22.93 -0.26 -10.92
C GLU A 3 23.62 0.67 -9.94
N ASN A 4 24.94 0.50 -9.77
CA ASN A 4 25.77 1.35 -8.95
C ASN A 4 25.82 2.80 -9.45
N GLU A 5 25.73 3.02 -10.75
CA GLU A 5 25.67 4.35 -11.35
C GLU A 5 24.34 5.05 -11.03
N LEU A 6 23.22 4.35 -11.18
CA LEU A 6 21.88 4.86 -10.84
C LEU A 6 21.81 5.27 -9.38
N MET A 7 22.21 4.36 -8.48
CA MET A 7 22.05 4.54 -7.04
C MET A 7 23.10 5.50 -6.46
N GLY A 8 24.35 5.42 -6.91
CA GLY A 8 25.49 6.09 -6.25
C GLY A 8 25.95 7.41 -6.89
N SER A 9 25.92 7.55 -8.23
CA SER A 9 26.59 8.69 -8.90
C SER A 9 25.72 9.52 -9.84
N MET A 10 24.59 8.98 -10.34
CA MET A 10 23.69 9.71 -11.25
C MET A 10 23.15 10.99 -10.58
N LYS A 11 22.92 12.05 -11.36
CA LYS A 11 22.26 13.28 -10.86
C LYS A 11 20.96 12.94 -10.12
N VAL A 12 20.78 13.47 -8.91
CA VAL A 12 19.67 13.13 -8.00
C VAL A 12 18.30 13.24 -8.69
N SER A 13 18.07 14.31 -9.45
CA SER A 13 16.80 14.48 -10.16
C SER A 13 16.51 13.36 -11.17
N LYS A 14 17.53 12.91 -11.91
CA LYS A 14 17.38 11.80 -12.88
C LYS A 14 17.21 10.46 -12.17
N ALA A 15 17.93 10.21 -11.07
CA ALA A 15 17.82 9.00 -10.29
C ALA A 15 16.41 8.89 -9.65
N VAL A 16 15.94 9.96 -9.00
CA VAL A 16 14.60 10.04 -8.43
C VAL A 16 13.53 9.81 -9.51
N ALA A 17 13.62 10.48 -10.65
CA ALA A 17 12.65 10.31 -11.73
C ALA A 17 12.61 8.85 -12.23
N LYS A 18 13.78 8.22 -12.46
CA LYS A 18 13.85 6.82 -12.91
C LYS A 18 13.25 5.82 -11.92
N MET A 19 13.38 6.10 -10.64
CA MET A 19 12.85 5.23 -9.59
C MET A 19 11.37 5.52 -9.30
N ALA A 20 11.00 6.79 -9.24
CA ALA A 20 9.67 7.22 -8.85
C ALA A 20 8.62 7.06 -9.95
N ILE A 21 8.92 7.44 -11.20
CA ILE A 21 7.92 7.41 -12.28
C ILE A 21 7.31 6.02 -12.47
N PRO A 22 8.09 4.92 -12.62
CA PRO A 22 7.50 3.60 -12.72
C PRO A 22 6.70 3.20 -11.48
N SER A 23 7.14 3.59 -10.28
CA SER A 23 6.43 3.31 -9.03
C SER A 23 5.10 4.06 -8.94
N VAL A 24 5.06 5.31 -9.37
CA VAL A 24 3.83 6.10 -9.46
C VAL A 24 2.85 5.46 -10.46
N ILE A 25 3.33 5.06 -11.63
CA ILE A 25 2.50 4.37 -12.62
C ILE A 25 1.92 3.08 -12.03
N SER A 26 2.74 2.24 -11.38
CA SER A 26 2.26 1.03 -10.69
C SER A 26 1.18 1.33 -9.66
N SER A 27 1.37 2.38 -8.86
CA SER A 27 0.40 2.78 -7.83
C SER A 27 -0.91 3.26 -8.44
N LEU A 28 -0.87 4.05 -9.52
CA LEU A 28 -2.07 4.50 -10.22
C LEU A 28 -2.80 3.35 -10.92
N VAL A 29 -2.07 2.42 -11.52
CA VAL A 29 -2.64 1.20 -12.11
C VAL A 29 -3.35 0.37 -11.04
N THR A 30 -2.81 0.29 -9.82
CA THR A 30 -3.48 -0.37 -8.69
C THR A 30 -4.79 0.33 -8.30
N VAL A 31 -4.85 1.68 -8.35
CA VAL A 31 -6.11 2.41 -8.11
C VAL A 31 -7.15 2.08 -9.19
N VAL A 32 -6.75 2.11 -10.46
CA VAL A 32 -7.64 1.76 -11.58
C VAL A 32 -8.15 0.32 -11.45
N TYR A 33 -7.27 -0.62 -11.07
CA TYR A 33 -7.65 -2.00 -10.80
C TYR A 33 -8.72 -2.11 -9.69
N ASN A 34 -8.48 -1.48 -8.54
CA ASN A 34 -9.46 -1.53 -7.43
C ASN A 34 -10.82 -0.95 -7.82
N MET A 35 -10.84 0.05 -8.72
CA MET A 35 -12.10 0.60 -9.24
C MET A 35 -12.77 -0.36 -10.23
N ALA A 36 -12.00 -0.97 -11.14
CA ALA A 36 -12.49 -1.91 -12.13
C ALA A 36 -13.10 -3.17 -11.47
N ASP A 37 -12.39 -3.76 -10.50
CA ASP A 37 -12.85 -4.92 -9.74
C ASP A 37 -14.19 -4.62 -9.04
N THR A 38 -14.28 -3.49 -8.33
CA THR A 38 -15.53 -3.06 -7.69
C THR A 38 -16.66 -2.85 -8.72
N PHE A 39 -16.35 -2.31 -9.90
CA PHE A 39 -17.31 -2.08 -10.96
C PHE A 39 -17.85 -3.39 -11.54
N PHE A 40 -16.98 -4.34 -11.88
CA PHE A 40 -17.42 -5.61 -12.46
C PHE A 40 -18.22 -6.47 -11.46
N VAL A 41 -17.81 -6.52 -10.20
CA VAL A 41 -18.58 -7.19 -9.17
C VAL A 41 -19.94 -6.51 -8.97
N GLY A 42 -19.99 -5.18 -9.00
CA GLY A 42 -21.25 -4.42 -8.92
C GLY A 42 -22.21 -4.68 -10.10
N GLN A 43 -21.69 -4.95 -11.29
CA GLN A 43 -22.49 -5.26 -12.49
C GLN A 43 -23.20 -6.62 -12.42
N THR A 44 -22.87 -7.49 -11.47
CA THR A 44 -23.63 -8.76 -11.27
C THR A 44 -25.11 -8.51 -10.94
N GLY A 45 -25.44 -7.30 -10.45
CA GLY A 45 -26.79 -6.94 -10.04
C GLY A 45 -27.30 -7.68 -8.80
N ASP A 46 -26.47 -8.55 -8.21
CA ASP A 46 -26.82 -9.32 -7.02
C ASP A 46 -26.15 -8.71 -5.77
N PRO A 47 -26.93 -8.10 -4.85
CA PRO A 47 -26.39 -7.51 -3.62
C PRO A 47 -25.64 -8.52 -2.73
N LEU A 48 -25.99 -9.82 -2.81
CA LEU A 48 -25.34 -10.86 -2.02
C LEU A 48 -23.91 -11.12 -2.49
N GLN A 49 -23.63 -11.00 -3.79
CA GLN A 49 -22.28 -11.10 -4.35
C GLN A 49 -21.38 -9.96 -3.82
N VAL A 50 -21.90 -8.74 -3.85
CA VAL A 50 -21.18 -7.55 -3.34
C VAL A 50 -20.94 -7.67 -1.83
N ALA A 51 -21.95 -8.15 -1.08
CA ALA A 51 -21.82 -8.41 0.35
C ALA A 51 -20.76 -9.48 0.63
N ALA A 52 -20.74 -10.57 -0.13
CA ALA A 52 -19.77 -11.65 0.03
C ALA A 52 -18.33 -11.17 -0.18
N VAL A 53 -18.05 -10.37 -1.23
CA VAL A 53 -16.74 -9.78 -1.46
C VAL A 53 -16.34 -8.83 -0.31
N SER A 54 -17.29 -8.04 0.17
CA SER A 54 -17.04 -7.09 1.27
C SER A 54 -16.68 -7.80 2.59
N LEU A 55 -17.25 -8.96 2.88
CA LEU A 55 -16.95 -9.79 4.05
C LEU A 55 -15.50 -10.29 4.05
N ILE A 56 -14.86 -10.40 2.88
CA ILE A 56 -13.50 -10.94 2.74
C ILE A 56 -12.43 -9.86 2.71
N ASN A 57 -12.83 -8.60 2.61
CA ASN A 57 -11.91 -7.47 2.64
C ASN A 57 -10.88 -7.52 3.79
N PRO A 58 -11.25 -7.86 5.05
CA PRO A 58 -10.28 -7.99 6.15
C PRO A 58 -9.20 -9.05 5.88
N ILE A 59 -9.56 -10.15 5.21
CA ILE A 59 -8.60 -11.20 4.82
C ILE A 59 -7.58 -10.63 3.81
N PHE A 60 -8.07 -9.91 2.81
CA PHE A 60 -7.21 -9.28 1.80
C PHE A 60 -6.25 -8.25 2.41
N ILE A 61 -6.73 -7.47 3.38
CA ILE A 61 -5.91 -6.49 4.09
C ILE A 61 -4.79 -7.18 4.88
N LEU A 62 -5.08 -8.32 5.52
CA LEU A 62 -4.05 -9.10 6.22
C LEU A 62 -3.01 -9.67 5.25
N LEU A 63 -3.42 -10.21 4.09
CA LEU A 63 -2.49 -10.67 3.06
C LEU A 63 -1.57 -9.53 2.60
N MET A 64 -2.14 -8.35 2.33
CA MET A 64 -1.37 -7.17 1.94
C MET A 64 -0.48 -6.63 3.06
N ALA A 65 -0.89 -6.73 4.32
CA ALA A 65 -0.07 -6.33 5.46
C ALA A 65 1.21 -7.17 5.54
N PHE A 66 1.12 -8.50 5.38
CA PHE A 66 2.29 -9.37 5.32
C PHE A 66 3.16 -9.11 4.07
N ALA A 67 2.53 -8.94 2.91
CA ALA A 67 3.23 -8.61 1.68
C ALA A 67 4.04 -7.31 1.80
N ASN A 68 3.42 -6.27 2.35
CA ASN A 68 4.07 -4.98 2.60
C ASN A 68 5.16 -5.09 3.68
N MET A 69 4.95 -5.87 4.72
CA MET A 69 5.94 -6.09 5.78
C MET A 69 7.23 -6.69 5.20
N PHE A 70 7.11 -7.81 4.47
CA PHE A 70 8.27 -8.45 3.85
C PHE A 70 8.85 -7.64 2.71
N GLY A 71 7.99 -7.01 1.89
CA GLY A 71 8.41 -6.21 0.75
C GLY A 71 9.17 -4.95 1.15
N MET A 72 8.56 -4.08 1.96
CA MET A 72 9.16 -2.82 2.41
C MET A 72 10.37 -3.06 3.31
N GLY A 73 10.25 -3.98 4.29
CA GLY A 73 11.35 -4.32 5.18
C GLY A 73 12.51 -4.95 4.42
N GLY A 74 12.22 -5.90 3.53
CA GLY A 74 13.22 -6.54 2.68
C GLY A 74 13.91 -5.56 1.73
N SER A 75 13.15 -4.67 1.10
CA SER A 75 13.67 -3.62 0.23
C SER A 75 14.64 -2.68 0.96
N ALA A 76 14.29 -2.25 2.18
CA ALA A 76 15.16 -1.40 2.98
C ALA A 76 16.46 -2.11 3.39
N VAL A 77 16.35 -3.36 3.90
CA VAL A 77 17.53 -4.15 4.32
C VAL A 77 18.43 -4.47 3.11
N ALA A 78 17.83 -4.86 1.98
CA ALA A 78 18.58 -5.21 0.78
C ALA A 78 19.29 -4.00 0.18
N SER A 79 18.62 -2.85 0.07
CA SER A 79 19.21 -1.63 -0.49
C SER A 79 20.33 -1.07 0.40
N MET A 80 20.18 -1.14 1.75
CA MET A 80 21.29 -0.82 2.67
C MET A 80 22.48 -1.77 2.46
N ALA A 81 22.24 -3.09 2.38
CA ALA A 81 23.31 -4.07 2.16
C ALA A 81 24.00 -3.90 0.81
N MET A 82 23.29 -3.45 -0.24
CA MET A 82 23.88 -3.09 -1.52
C MET A 82 24.80 -1.87 -1.39
N GLY A 83 24.40 -0.84 -0.62
CA GLY A 83 25.24 0.30 -0.30
C GLY A 83 26.51 -0.08 0.48
N GLU A 84 26.38 -0.98 1.45
CA GLU A 84 27.48 -1.58 2.22
C GLU A 84 28.39 -2.50 1.38
N LYS A 85 28.01 -2.79 0.11
CA LYS A 85 28.67 -3.77 -0.78
C LYS A 85 28.70 -5.20 -0.19
N ASN A 86 27.74 -5.54 0.65
CA ASN A 86 27.61 -6.86 1.27
C ASN A 86 26.74 -7.78 0.44
N GLU A 87 27.30 -8.36 -0.63
CA GLU A 87 26.60 -9.24 -1.56
C GLU A 87 25.92 -10.45 -0.88
N LYS A 88 26.56 -11.01 0.15
CA LYS A 88 26.01 -12.16 0.87
C LYS A 88 24.71 -11.77 1.56
N ARG A 89 24.68 -10.62 2.23
CA ARG A 89 23.48 -10.11 2.89
C ARG A 89 22.38 -9.74 1.90
N VAL A 90 22.73 -9.20 0.75
CA VAL A 90 21.79 -8.91 -0.35
C VAL A 90 21.10 -10.20 -0.81
N LYS A 91 21.86 -11.26 -1.16
CA LYS A 91 21.34 -12.56 -1.59
C LYS A 91 20.50 -13.24 -0.49
N ASN A 92 20.97 -13.19 0.76
CA ASN A 92 20.24 -13.77 1.88
C ASN A 92 18.92 -13.03 2.13
N THR A 93 18.88 -11.70 2.03
CA THR A 93 17.65 -10.92 2.21
C THR A 93 16.63 -11.20 1.12
N SER A 94 17.05 -11.25 -0.15
CA SER A 94 16.13 -11.54 -1.26
C SER A 94 15.56 -12.96 -1.19
N ALA A 95 16.39 -13.95 -0.88
CA ALA A 95 15.95 -15.33 -0.66
C ALA A 95 15.02 -15.42 0.57
N PHE A 96 15.36 -14.74 1.67
CA PHE A 96 14.51 -14.70 2.87
C PHE A 96 13.12 -14.14 2.56
N VAL A 97 13.02 -12.98 1.89
CA VAL A 97 11.72 -12.38 1.51
C VAL A 97 10.91 -13.33 0.63
N THR A 98 11.56 -13.98 -0.34
CA THR A 98 10.90 -14.94 -1.24
C THR A 98 10.30 -16.09 -0.44
N TYR A 99 11.10 -16.79 0.34
CA TYR A 99 10.61 -17.99 1.05
C TYR A 99 9.70 -17.65 2.22
N ALA A 100 9.98 -16.58 2.98
CA ALA A 100 9.11 -16.14 4.07
C ALA A 100 7.72 -15.74 3.56
N SER A 101 7.64 -15.03 2.44
CA SER A 101 6.37 -14.66 1.81
C SER A 101 5.57 -15.88 1.36
N LEU A 102 6.24 -16.86 0.71
CA LEU A 102 5.60 -18.10 0.27
C LEU A 102 5.14 -18.94 1.47
N ILE A 103 5.99 -19.12 2.49
CA ILE A 103 5.66 -19.89 3.70
C ILE A 103 4.45 -19.27 4.42
N VAL A 104 4.49 -17.95 4.65
CA VAL A 104 3.37 -17.26 5.30
C VAL A 104 2.10 -17.34 4.45
N GLY A 105 2.22 -17.21 3.13
CA GLY A 105 1.10 -17.37 2.22
C GLY A 105 0.48 -18.78 2.25
N ILE A 106 1.33 -19.82 2.30
CA ILE A 106 0.86 -21.21 2.43
C ILE A 106 0.19 -21.44 3.80
N LEU A 107 0.80 -20.95 4.88
CA LEU A 107 0.21 -21.04 6.22
C LEU A 107 -1.14 -20.33 6.28
N PHE A 108 -1.23 -19.15 5.67
CA PHE A 108 -2.48 -18.41 5.58
C PHE A 108 -3.54 -19.16 4.76
N ALA A 109 -3.15 -19.75 3.63
CA ALA A 109 -4.01 -20.59 2.82
C ALA A 109 -4.57 -21.79 3.62
N LEU A 110 -3.70 -22.50 4.35
CA LEU A 110 -4.11 -23.62 5.19
C LEU A 110 -5.08 -23.17 6.30
N ILE A 111 -4.80 -22.06 6.99
CA ILE A 111 -5.69 -21.50 8.00
C ILE A 111 -7.05 -21.17 7.39
N LEU A 112 -7.08 -20.52 6.23
CA LEU A 112 -8.34 -20.18 5.55
C LEU A 112 -9.12 -21.43 5.13
N ILE A 113 -8.45 -22.46 4.61
CA ILE A 113 -9.11 -23.70 4.16
C ILE A 113 -9.67 -24.48 5.35
N PHE A 114 -8.87 -24.71 6.40
CA PHE A 114 -9.29 -25.53 7.55
C PHE A 114 -10.28 -24.82 8.47
N PHE A 115 -10.18 -23.50 8.61
CA PHE A 115 -11.02 -22.69 9.49
C PHE A 115 -11.98 -21.77 8.72
N MET A 116 -12.28 -22.07 7.47
CA MET A 116 -13.11 -21.20 6.60
C MET A 116 -14.44 -20.86 7.23
N LYS A 117 -15.16 -21.87 7.73
CA LYS A 117 -16.50 -21.67 8.31
C LYS A 117 -16.46 -20.72 9.52
N PRO A 118 -15.70 -20.97 10.58
CA PRO A 118 -15.66 -20.08 11.73
C PRO A 118 -15.16 -18.67 11.35
N ILE A 119 -14.18 -18.55 10.45
CA ILE A 119 -13.65 -17.25 10.01
C ILE A 119 -14.75 -16.43 9.31
N LEU A 120 -15.46 -17.01 8.35
CA LEU A 120 -16.50 -16.29 7.61
C LEU A 120 -17.64 -15.86 8.52
N TYR A 121 -18.09 -16.73 9.45
CA TYR A 121 -19.13 -16.36 10.42
C TYR A 121 -18.66 -15.25 11.37
N THR A 122 -17.39 -15.26 11.79
CA THR A 122 -16.81 -14.18 12.62
C THR A 122 -16.80 -12.84 11.87
N PHE A 123 -16.61 -12.87 10.55
CA PHE A 123 -16.68 -11.66 9.73
C PHE A 123 -18.11 -11.25 9.33
N GLY A 124 -19.13 -11.98 9.80
CA GLY A 124 -20.52 -11.60 9.63
C GLY A 124 -21.25 -12.31 8.48
N ALA A 125 -20.70 -13.42 7.96
CA ALA A 125 -21.43 -14.25 7.01
C ALA A 125 -22.70 -14.83 7.67
N ASN A 126 -23.76 -14.90 6.89
CA ASN A 126 -25.01 -15.55 7.26
C ASN A 126 -25.34 -16.69 6.28
N SER A 127 -26.49 -17.39 6.48
CA SER A 127 -26.89 -18.50 5.63
C SER A 127 -27.01 -18.15 4.14
N GLN A 128 -27.30 -16.89 3.82
CA GLN A 128 -27.45 -16.41 2.42
C GLN A 128 -26.13 -16.06 1.76
N THR A 129 -25.19 -15.44 2.50
CA THR A 129 -23.92 -14.96 1.97
C THR A 129 -22.80 -16.01 2.08
N TYR A 130 -22.97 -17.05 2.92
CA TYR A 130 -21.91 -18.01 3.23
C TYR A 130 -21.37 -18.75 2.01
N GLU A 131 -22.22 -19.33 1.18
CA GLU A 131 -21.74 -20.12 0.02
C GLU A 131 -20.99 -19.25 -1.01
N MET A 132 -21.42 -18.00 -1.23
CA MET A 132 -20.73 -17.06 -2.11
C MET A 132 -19.40 -16.63 -1.52
N ALA A 133 -19.38 -16.28 -0.22
CA ALA A 133 -18.17 -15.91 0.50
C ALA A 133 -17.18 -17.08 0.57
N LYS A 134 -17.65 -18.30 0.76
CA LYS A 134 -16.85 -19.54 0.74
C LYS A 134 -16.19 -19.75 -0.62
N GLY A 135 -16.95 -19.62 -1.72
CA GLY A 135 -16.42 -19.77 -3.08
C GLY A 135 -15.30 -18.75 -3.35
N TYR A 136 -15.51 -17.48 -2.99
CA TYR A 136 -14.49 -16.44 -3.11
C TYR A 136 -13.26 -16.74 -2.25
N THR A 137 -13.45 -17.03 -0.96
CA THR A 137 -12.35 -17.29 -0.01
C THR A 137 -11.53 -18.50 -0.40
N PHE A 138 -12.17 -19.55 -0.94
CA PHE A 138 -11.50 -20.73 -1.41
C PHE A 138 -10.47 -20.41 -2.52
N HIS A 139 -10.85 -19.63 -3.51
CA HIS A 139 -9.95 -19.25 -4.60
C HIS A 139 -8.87 -18.25 -4.15
N VAL A 140 -9.20 -17.31 -3.25
CA VAL A 140 -8.20 -16.43 -2.63
C VAL A 140 -7.19 -17.23 -1.81
N SER A 141 -7.62 -18.31 -1.13
CA SER A 141 -6.71 -19.15 -0.35
C SER A 141 -5.61 -19.77 -1.21
N TYR A 142 -5.94 -20.32 -2.38
CA TYR A 142 -4.93 -20.81 -3.32
C TYR A 142 -4.06 -19.70 -3.88
N GLY A 143 -4.59 -18.49 -4.03
CA GLY A 143 -3.86 -17.31 -4.47
C GLY A 143 -2.93 -16.72 -3.42
N ALA A 144 -3.18 -16.96 -2.13
CA ALA A 144 -2.50 -16.28 -1.03
C ALA A 144 -0.96 -16.32 -1.10
N PRO A 145 -0.29 -17.45 -1.40
CA PRO A 145 1.16 -17.48 -1.55
C PRO A 145 1.66 -16.58 -2.67
N PHE A 146 0.96 -16.55 -3.79
CA PHE A 146 1.33 -15.75 -4.96
C PHE A 146 1.01 -14.25 -4.74
N ILE A 147 -0.09 -13.95 -4.06
CA ILE A 147 -0.49 -12.58 -3.70
C ILE A 147 0.58 -11.94 -2.79
N ILE A 148 0.98 -12.64 -1.73
CA ILE A 148 1.98 -12.11 -0.79
C ILE A 148 3.34 -12.01 -1.50
N TRP A 149 3.75 -13.06 -2.22
CA TRP A 149 5.07 -13.06 -2.85
C TRP A 149 5.19 -12.10 -4.00
N SER A 150 4.24 -12.00 -4.93
CA SER A 150 4.29 -11.06 -6.05
C SER A 150 4.38 -9.61 -5.59
N ALA A 151 3.59 -9.24 -4.59
CA ALA A 151 3.66 -7.91 -4.01
C ALA A 151 5.00 -7.64 -3.31
N ALA A 152 5.51 -8.58 -2.48
CA ALA A 152 6.81 -8.45 -1.84
C ALA A 152 7.97 -8.43 -2.87
N ALA A 153 7.91 -9.27 -3.91
CA ALA A 153 8.91 -9.33 -4.98
C ALA A 153 9.02 -7.99 -5.73
N SER A 154 7.90 -7.31 -5.97
CA SER A 154 7.90 -5.99 -6.61
C SER A 154 8.75 -4.97 -5.85
N PHE A 155 8.73 -4.99 -4.51
CA PHE A 155 9.58 -4.13 -3.69
C PHE A 155 11.06 -4.53 -3.77
N ILE A 156 11.35 -5.83 -3.79
CA ILE A 156 12.73 -6.35 -3.90
C ILE A 156 13.34 -6.03 -5.26
N VAL A 157 12.59 -6.22 -6.35
CA VAL A 157 13.03 -5.84 -7.71
C VAL A 157 13.33 -4.33 -7.78
N ARG A 158 12.49 -3.53 -7.14
CA ARG A 158 12.73 -2.07 -7.03
C ARG A 158 13.97 -1.75 -6.21
N ALA A 159 14.27 -2.53 -5.17
CA ALA A 159 15.47 -2.36 -4.35
C ALA A 159 16.77 -2.52 -5.14
N GLU A 160 16.77 -3.33 -6.20
CA GLU A 160 17.90 -3.48 -7.13
C GLU A 160 18.07 -2.26 -8.08
N GLY A 161 17.15 -1.29 -8.04
CA GLY A 161 17.12 -0.16 -8.98
C GLY A 161 16.29 -0.41 -10.23
N ALA A 162 15.68 -1.58 -10.35
CA ALA A 162 14.90 -2.01 -11.51
C ALA A 162 13.42 -1.64 -11.40
N SER A 163 13.10 -0.36 -11.07
CA SER A 163 11.73 0.09 -10.87
C SER A 163 10.82 -0.13 -12.08
N SER A 164 11.37 -0.07 -13.31
CA SER A 164 10.61 -0.36 -14.53
C SER A 164 10.21 -1.85 -14.61
N GLU A 165 11.09 -2.77 -14.21
CA GLU A 165 10.76 -4.19 -14.17
C GLU A 165 9.74 -4.50 -13.08
N ALA A 166 9.85 -3.84 -11.93
CA ALA A 166 8.84 -3.93 -10.88
C ALA A 166 7.46 -3.44 -11.36
N MET A 167 7.43 -2.35 -12.13
CA MET A 167 6.22 -1.83 -12.76
C MET A 167 5.65 -2.83 -13.77
N ILE A 168 6.46 -3.37 -14.68
CA ILE A 168 6.01 -4.33 -15.71
C ILE A 168 5.39 -5.56 -15.05
N GLY A 169 6.03 -6.14 -14.03
CA GLY A 169 5.49 -7.31 -13.32
C GLY A 169 4.15 -7.01 -12.65
N SER A 170 4.02 -5.84 -12.00
CA SER A 170 2.74 -5.41 -11.42
C SER A 170 1.67 -5.19 -12.50
N MET A 171 2.02 -4.57 -13.63
CA MET A 171 1.09 -4.33 -14.74
C MET A 171 0.61 -5.63 -15.39
N ILE A 172 1.49 -6.61 -15.59
CA ILE A 172 1.11 -7.95 -16.12
C ILE A 172 0.00 -8.54 -15.25
N GLY A 173 0.18 -8.57 -13.93
CA GLY A 173 -0.82 -9.08 -12.99
C GLY A 173 -2.13 -8.31 -13.04
N THR A 174 -2.05 -6.98 -12.99
CA THR A 174 -3.21 -6.10 -12.97
C THR A 174 -3.99 -6.11 -14.28
N VAL A 175 -3.31 -6.04 -15.42
CA VAL A 175 -3.97 -6.08 -16.73
C VAL A 175 -4.61 -7.45 -16.96
N ALA A 176 -3.93 -8.54 -16.60
CA ALA A 176 -4.50 -9.87 -16.70
C ALA A 176 -5.79 -9.98 -15.84
N ASN A 177 -5.79 -9.46 -14.63
CA ASN A 177 -6.98 -9.45 -13.77
C ASN A 177 -8.12 -8.65 -14.42
N ILE A 178 -7.91 -7.38 -14.83
CA ILE A 178 -8.92 -6.53 -15.46
C ILE A 178 -9.54 -7.19 -16.71
N VAL A 179 -8.73 -7.91 -17.50
CA VAL A 179 -9.22 -8.62 -18.69
C VAL A 179 -10.00 -9.89 -18.31
N LEU A 180 -9.58 -10.59 -17.27
CA LEU A 180 -10.21 -11.83 -16.84
C LEU A 180 -11.48 -11.63 -16.01
N ASP A 181 -11.60 -10.50 -15.30
CA ASP A 181 -12.78 -10.19 -14.49
C ASP A 181 -14.09 -10.30 -15.29
N PRO A 182 -14.31 -9.59 -16.41
CA PRO A 182 -15.56 -9.72 -17.17
C PRO A 182 -15.77 -11.13 -17.72
N VAL A 183 -14.71 -11.87 -18.04
CA VAL A 183 -14.80 -13.25 -18.55
C VAL A 183 -15.31 -14.19 -17.46
N PHE A 184 -14.72 -14.16 -16.26
CA PHE A 184 -15.11 -15.05 -15.17
C PHE A 184 -16.38 -14.59 -14.44
N ILE A 185 -16.50 -13.29 -14.17
CA ILE A 185 -17.64 -12.75 -13.40
C ILE A 185 -18.93 -12.86 -14.22
N SER A 186 -18.95 -12.27 -15.41
CA SER A 186 -20.15 -12.15 -16.24
C SER A 186 -20.23 -13.21 -17.34
N GLY A 187 -19.13 -13.49 -18.04
CA GLY A 187 -19.09 -14.42 -19.16
C GLY A 187 -19.36 -15.87 -18.75
N LEU A 188 -18.75 -16.33 -17.68
CA LEU A 188 -18.94 -17.67 -17.12
C LEU A 188 -19.94 -17.70 -15.96
N GLY A 189 -20.49 -16.56 -15.55
CA GLY A 189 -21.48 -16.47 -14.49
C GLY A 189 -20.98 -16.83 -13.10
N MET A 190 -19.65 -16.76 -12.85
CA MET A 190 -19.05 -17.20 -11.59
C MET A 190 -19.17 -16.15 -10.47
N GLY A 191 -19.63 -14.94 -10.79
CA GLY A 191 -19.83 -13.87 -9.81
C GLY A 191 -18.56 -13.57 -8.98
N ALA A 192 -18.69 -13.47 -7.67
CA ALA A 192 -17.60 -13.19 -6.76
C ALA A 192 -16.45 -14.20 -6.86
N ALA A 193 -16.73 -15.50 -7.01
CA ALA A 193 -15.70 -16.53 -7.18
C ALA A 193 -14.85 -16.29 -8.44
N GLY A 194 -15.47 -15.78 -9.51
CA GLY A 194 -14.79 -15.38 -10.75
C GLY A 194 -13.75 -14.27 -10.53
N ALA A 195 -14.10 -13.24 -9.77
CA ALA A 195 -13.18 -12.18 -9.38
C ALA A 195 -11.96 -12.71 -8.60
N ALA A 196 -12.19 -13.65 -7.66
CA ALA A 196 -11.10 -14.27 -6.91
C ALA A 196 -10.15 -15.10 -7.80
N ILE A 197 -10.71 -15.81 -8.79
CA ILE A 197 -9.91 -16.56 -9.78
C ILE A 197 -9.07 -15.60 -10.63
N ALA A 198 -9.67 -14.55 -11.17
CA ALA A 198 -8.96 -13.55 -11.97
C ALA A 198 -7.81 -12.90 -11.19
N THR A 199 -8.07 -12.52 -9.93
CA THR A 199 -7.05 -12.00 -9.01
C THR A 199 -5.91 -13.00 -8.77
N THR A 200 -6.25 -14.27 -8.55
CA THR A 200 -5.26 -15.33 -8.34
C THR A 200 -4.39 -15.55 -9.59
N ILE A 201 -5.00 -15.64 -10.77
CA ILE A 201 -4.27 -15.79 -12.04
C ILE A 201 -3.37 -14.58 -12.29
N GLY A 202 -3.86 -13.37 -12.07
CA GLY A 202 -3.07 -12.15 -12.21
C GLY A 202 -1.81 -12.18 -11.33
N ASN A 203 -1.95 -12.55 -10.05
CA ASN A 203 -0.80 -12.67 -9.14
C ASN A 203 0.15 -13.81 -9.49
N ILE A 204 -0.34 -14.94 -10.03
CA ILE A 204 0.50 -16.01 -10.54
C ILE A 204 1.34 -15.52 -11.73
N LEU A 205 0.73 -14.82 -12.70
CA LEU A 205 1.44 -14.26 -13.84
C LEU A 205 2.51 -13.24 -13.44
N ALA A 206 2.19 -12.34 -12.51
CA ALA A 206 3.15 -11.43 -11.91
C ALA A 206 4.30 -12.18 -11.22
N SER A 207 3.98 -13.25 -10.47
CA SER A 207 4.95 -14.12 -9.80
C SER A 207 5.89 -14.81 -10.80
N ILE A 208 5.38 -15.33 -11.89
CA ILE A 208 6.18 -15.95 -12.96
C ILE A 208 7.14 -14.90 -13.56
N TYR A 209 6.65 -13.69 -13.82
CA TYR A 209 7.50 -12.63 -14.35
C TYR A 209 8.63 -12.25 -13.38
N TYR A 210 8.34 -12.08 -12.08
CA TYR A 210 9.36 -11.78 -11.10
C TYR A 210 10.36 -12.92 -10.90
N LEU A 211 9.90 -14.17 -10.94
CA LEU A 211 10.80 -15.32 -10.90
C LEU A 211 11.75 -15.33 -12.11
N TRP A 212 11.20 -15.10 -13.31
CA TRP A 212 12.00 -14.95 -14.52
C TRP A 212 13.03 -13.80 -14.38
N TYR A 213 12.63 -12.65 -13.84
CA TYR A 213 13.53 -11.55 -13.57
C TYR A 213 14.68 -11.96 -12.64
N PHE A 214 14.38 -12.57 -11.50
CA PHE A 214 15.42 -13.01 -10.55
C PHE A 214 16.38 -14.05 -11.13
N VAL A 215 15.90 -14.95 -12.01
CA VAL A 215 16.73 -16.01 -12.60
C VAL A 215 17.57 -15.52 -13.77
N LYS A 216 17.03 -14.60 -14.59
CA LYS A 216 17.64 -14.21 -15.88
C LYS A 216 18.24 -12.82 -15.91
N LYS A 217 17.67 -11.86 -15.20
CA LYS A 217 18.07 -10.43 -15.27
C LYS A 217 18.79 -9.93 -14.04
N SER A 218 18.39 -10.36 -12.85
CA SER A 218 18.97 -9.89 -11.59
C SER A 218 20.45 -10.30 -11.49
N LYS A 219 21.28 -9.33 -11.09
CA LYS A 219 22.71 -9.55 -10.88
C LYS A 219 23.08 -9.68 -9.41
N SER A 220 22.33 -8.99 -8.56
CA SER A 220 22.65 -8.85 -7.13
C SER A 220 21.79 -9.77 -6.27
N PHE A 221 20.56 -10.07 -6.67
CA PHE A 221 19.60 -10.86 -5.90
C PHE A 221 19.56 -12.33 -6.30
N SER A 222 19.12 -13.18 -5.38
CA SER A 222 19.02 -14.61 -5.61
C SER A 222 17.79 -15.17 -4.90
N VAL A 223 17.09 -16.04 -5.61
CA VAL A 223 15.98 -16.86 -5.05
C VAL A 223 16.42 -18.30 -4.75
N SER A 224 17.74 -18.59 -4.84
CA SER A 224 18.24 -19.94 -4.55
C SER A 224 18.05 -20.31 -3.08
N PRO A 225 17.53 -21.52 -2.75
CA PRO A 225 17.31 -21.97 -1.37
C PRO A 225 18.56 -21.94 -0.48
N LYS A 226 19.75 -22.09 -1.10
CA LYS A 226 21.03 -22.05 -0.36
C LYS A 226 21.29 -20.73 0.39
N TYR A 227 20.64 -19.64 -0.05
CA TYR A 227 20.74 -18.32 0.56
C TYR A 227 19.60 -18.05 1.55
N PHE A 228 18.63 -18.95 1.70
CA PHE A 228 17.57 -18.81 2.70
C PHE A 228 18.15 -19.06 4.09
N LYS A 229 18.36 -17.98 4.82
CA LYS A 229 18.86 -18.00 6.20
C LYS A 229 18.02 -17.06 7.06
N CYS A 230 17.50 -17.59 8.15
CA CYS A 230 16.84 -16.78 9.20
C CYS A 230 17.84 -16.12 10.15
N GLY A 231 19.14 -16.47 10.04
CA GLY A 231 20.22 -15.95 10.87
C GLY A 231 20.66 -14.53 10.48
N GLU A 232 21.74 -14.05 11.13
CA GLU A 232 22.34 -12.73 10.90
C GLU A 232 21.36 -11.54 11.09
N GLN A 233 20.35 -11.73 11.96
CA GLN A 233 19.30 -10.75 12.26
C GLN A 233 18.41 -10.33 11.03
N ILE A 234 18.44 -11.09 9.91
CA ILE A 234 17.67 -10.74 8.71
C ILE A 234 16.18 -10.76 9.01
N LEU A 235 15.68 -11.84 9.64
CA LEU A 235 14.28 -11.96 10.06
C LEU A 235 13.85 -10.76 10.91
N SER A 236 14.60 -10.50 12.00
CA SER A 236 14.27 -9.42 12.93
C SER A 236 14.28 -8.06 12.24
N ARG A 237 15.29 -7.76 11.41
CA ARG A 237 15.39 -6.48 10.71
C ARG A 237 14.31 -6.30 9.64
N VAL A 238 14.06 -7.32 8.82
CA VAL A 238 13.02 -7.24 7.79
C VAL A 238 11.65 -7.05 8.42
N CYS A 239 11.31 -7.85 9.41
CA CYS A 239 10.02 -7.73 10.10
C CYS A 239 9.92 -6.41 10.86
N SER A 240 10.93 -5.99 11.61
CA SER A 240 10.90 -4.72 12.36
C SER A 240 10.74 -3.51 11.43
N ILE A 241 11.52 -3.43 10.34
CA ILE A 241 11.46 -2.30 9.39
C ILE A 241 10.16 -2.30 8.58
N GLY A 242 9.61 -3.48 8.28
CA GLY A 242 8.35 -3.60 7.55
C GLY A 242 7.10 -3.46 8.42
N PHE A 243 7.19 -3.68 9.72
CA PHE A 243 6.08 -3.64 10.66
C PHE A 243 5.27 -2.34 10.64
N PRO A 244 5.89 -1.13 10.53
CA PRO A 244 5.15 0.12 10.43
C PRO A 244 4.12 0.14 9.31
N THR A 245 4.46 -0.46 8.17
CA THR A 245 3.59 -0.49 6.99
C THR A 245 2.45 -1.50 7.17
N ALA A 246 2.73 -2.64 7.81
CA ALA A 246 1.70 -3.63 8.11
C ALA A 246 0.67 -3.10 9.12
N ILE A 247 1.13 -2.49 10.22
CA ILE A 247 0.24 -1.94 11.24
C ILE A 247 -0.55 -0.74 10.71
N PHE A 248 0.04 0.06 9.82
CA PHE A 248 -0.66 1.16 9.13
C PHE A 248 -1.88 0.62 8.36
N SER A 249 -1.71 -0.44 7.58
CA SER A 249 -2.79 -1.05 6.79
C SER A 249 -3.90 -1.62 7.69
N ALA A 250 -3.53 -2.33 8.75
CA ALA A 250 -4.48 -2.89 9.71
C ALA A 250 -5.29 -1.79 10.43
N LEU A 251 -4.61 -0.76 10.94
CA LEU A 251 -5.27 0.35 11.64
C LEU A 251 -6.15 1.20 10.70
N MET A 252 -5.76 1.34 9.44
CA MET A 252 -6.58 2.03 8.44
C MET A 252 -7.96 1.37 8.30
N SER A 253 -8.02 0.03 8.32
CA SER A 253 -9.28 -0.70 8.27
C SER A 253 -10.12 -0.48 9.52
N VAL A 254 -9.50 -0.56 10.70
CA VAL A 254 -10.20 -0.31 11.98
C VAL A 254 -10.77 1.10 12.00
N SER A 255 -9.99 2.10 11.60
CA SER A 255 -10.42 3.50 11.56
C SER A 255 -11.58 3.73 10.57
N THR A 256 -11.56 3.05 9.44
CA THR A 256 -12.66 3.11 8.46
C THR A 256 -13.95 2.54 9.04
N ILE A 257 -13.87 1.43 9.78
CA ILE A 257 -15.03 0.84 10.47
C ILE A 257 -15.59 1.83 11.50
N VAL A 258 -14.73 2.40 12.35
CA VAL A 258 -15.14 3.39 13.37
C VAL A 258 -15.79 4.61 12.72
N LEU A 259 -15.17 5.15 11.65
CA LEU A 259 -15.71 6.29 10.92
C LEU A 259 -17.11 5.99 10.36
N ASN A 260 -17.30 4.83 9.74
CA ASN A 260 -18.59 4.41 9.21
C ASN A 260 -19.64 4.24 10.32
N GLN A 261 -19.27 3.66 11.46
CA GLN A 261 -20.19 3.52 12.63
C GLN A 261 -20.64 4.88 13.18
N ILE A 262 -19.79 5.89 13.14
CA ILE A 262 -20.16 7.24 13.54
C ILE A 262 -21.07 7.88 12.48
N LEU A 263 -20.73 7.74 11.18
CA LEU A 263 -21.47 8.38 10.09
C LEU A 263 -22.89 7.79 9.90
N VAL A 264 -23.09 6.49 10.16
CA VAL A 264 -24.41 5.85 10.10
C VAL A 264 -25.43 6.55 11.00
N LYS A 265 -25.01 7.14 12.13
CA LYS A 265 -25.87 7.92 13.02
C LYS A 265 -26.44 9.20 12.39
N TYR A 266 -25.80 9.68 11.31
CA TYR A 266 -26.21 10.88 10.57
C TYR A 266 -26.99 10.54 9.28
N GLY A 267 -27.25 9.25 9.02
CA GLY A 267 -28.01 8.79 7.86
C GLY A 267 -27.14 8.17 6.78
N ASN A 268 -27.80 7.72 5.70
CA ASN A 268 -27.15 6.98 4.63
C ASN A 268 -26.33 7.89 3.68
N ALA A 269 -26.74 9.14 3.49
CA ALA A 269 -26.08 10.05 2.57
C ALA A 269 -24.62 10.36 2.97
N PRO A 270 -24.27 10.66 4.25
CA PRO A 270 -22.87 10.81 4.67
C PRO A 270 -22.03 9.53 4.50
N VAL A 271 -22.63 8.35 4.72
CA VAL A 271 -21.93 7.06 4.54
C VAL A 271 -21.62 6.79 3.07
N ALA A 272 -22.58 7.04 2.18
CA ALA A 272 -22.35 6.94 0.74
C ALA A 272 -21.30 7.95 0.26
N ALA A 273 -21.39 9.19 0.75
CA ALA A 273 -20.48 10.28 0.41
C ALA A 273 -19.02 9.95 0.78
N ILE A 274 -18.75 9.43 1.98
CA ILE A 274 -17.38 9.11 2.42
C ILE A 274 -16.79 7.97 1.59
N GLY A 275 -17.59 6.99 1.18
CA GLY A 275 -17.14 5.93 0.26
C GLY A 275 -16.63 6.46 -1.07
N ILE A 276 -17.32 7.44 -1.66
CA ILE A 276 -16.90 8.12 -2.88
C ILE A 276 -15.63 8.95 -2.65
N VAL A 277 -15.60 9.71 -1.54
CA VAL A 277 -14.44 10.53 -1.16
C VAL A 277 -13.19 9.68 -0.96
N PHE A 278 -13.29 8.50 -0.35
CA PHE A 278 -12.16 7.58 -0.24
C PHE A 278 -11.63 7.15 -1.58
N LYS A 279 -12.50 6.78 -2.53
CA LYS A 279 -12.08 6.40 -3.88
C LYS A 279 -11.39 7.56 -4.61
N ALA A 280 -11.94 8.77 -4.52
CA ALA A 280 -11.34 9.97 -5.09
C ALA A 280 -9.97 10.29 -4.44
N ASN A 281 -9.89 10.26 -3.11
CA ASN A 281 -8.65 10.54 -2.37
C ASN A 281 -7.55 9.48 -2.59
N MET A 282 -7.90 8.24 -2.97
CA MET A 282 -6.93 7.22 -3.34
C MET A 282 -5.97 7.71 -4.43
N PHE A 283 -6.45 8.45 -5.43
CA PHE A 283 -5.59 8.98 -6.49
C PHE A 283 -4.48 9.89 -5.93
N ILE A 284 -4.83 10.83 -5.06
CA ILE A 284 -3.86 11.77 -4.46
C ILE A 284 -2.88 11.00 -3.56
N THR A 285 -3.40 10.10 -2.74
CA THR A 285 -2.60 9.35 -1.75
C THR A 285 -1.64 8.37 -2.43
N PHE A 286 -2.12 7.58 -3.40
CA PHE A 286 -1.31 6.57 -4.10
C PHE A 286 -0.28 7.21 -5.03
N LEU A 287 -0.60 8.37 -5.62
CA LEU A 287 0.37 9.15 -6.41
C LEU A 287 1.58 9.54 -5.55
N GLN A 288 1.35 10.09 -4.37
CA GLN A 288 2.41 10.53 -3.46
C GLN A 288 3.11 9.34 -2.77
N MET A 289 2.37 8.31 -2.41
CA MET A 289 2.91 7.08 -1.84
C MET A 289 3.78 6.33 -2.88
N GLY A 290 3.35 6.28 -4.14
CA GLY A 290 4.14 5.71 -5.24
C GLY A 290 5.46 6.44 -5.43
N LEU A 291 5.47 7.78 -5.34
CA LEU A 291 6.66 8.59 -5.41
C LEU A 291 7.60 8.32 -4.22
N ALA A 292 7.08 8.32 -3.00
CA ALA A 292 7.86 8.06 -1.79
C ALA A 292 8.45 6.64 -1.78
N ASN A 293 7.64 5.62 -2.05
CA ASN A 293 8.05 4.22 -2.06
C ASN A 293 9.03 3.90 -3.20
N GLY A 294 8.86 4.57 -4.35
CA GLY A 294 9.78 4.41 -5.48
C GLY A 294 11.21 4.83 -5.15
N VAL A 295 11.37 5.85 -4.30
CA VAL A 295 12.67 6.42 -3.96
C VAL A 295 13.29 5.78 -2.71
N GLN A 296 12.54 5.02 -1.93
CA GLN A 296 13.02 4.38 -0.70
C GLN A 296 14.32 3.57 -0.89
N PRO A 297 14.48 2.73 -1.94
CA PRO A 297 15.71 1.99 -2.14
C PRO A 297 16.93 2.88 -2.41
N LEU A 298 16.73 4.00 -3.12
CA LEU A 298 17.80 4.98 -3.37
C LEU A 298 18.29 5.61 -2.06
N MET A 299 17.39 5.86 -1.11
CA MET A 299 17.72 6.32 0.23
C MET A 299 18.48 5.24 0.99
N GLY A 300 17.98 4.00 1.03
CA GLY A 300 18.63 2.88 1.72
C GLY A 300 20.03 2.60 1.21
N TYR A 301 20.23 2.60 -0.11
CA TYR A 301 21.54 2.42 -0.72
C TYR A 301 22.52 3.50 -0.29
N ASN A 302 22.15 4.78 -0.36
CA ASN A 302 23.06 5.88 -0.01
C ASN A 302 23.35 5.93 1.48
N PHE A 303 22.40 5.53 2.33
CA PHE A 303 22.64 5.36 3.77
C PHE A 303 23.63 4.23 4.03
N GLY A 304 23.44 3.05 3.44
CA GLY A 304 24.37 1.92 3.59
C GLY A 304 25.76 2.18 3.03
N ALA A 305 25.86 2.99 1.97
CA ALA A 305 27.14 3.42 1.40
C ALA A 305 27.85 4.53 2.21
N GLY A 306 27.28 5.00 3.31
CA GLY A 306 27.81 6.13 4.08
C GLY A 306 27.74 7.49 3.36
N ASN A 307 27.04 7.57 2.22
CA ASN A 307 26.91 8.82 1.46
C ASN A 307 25.76 9.69 1.99
N GLN A 308 25.96 10.21 3.18
CA GLN A 308 24.96 11.02 3.89
C GLN A 308 24.58 12.28 3.09
N LYS A 309 25.51 12.91 2.39
CA LYS A 309 25.23 14.10 1.57
C LYS A 309 24.20 13.78 0.50
N ARG A 310 24.42 12.71 -0.26
CA ARG A 310 23.51 12.29 -1.33
C ARG A 310 22.18 11.80 -0.77
N PHE A 311 22.18 11.09 0.37
CA PHE A 311 20.96 10.72 1.07
C PHE A 311 20.08 11.94 1.38
N MET A 312 20.69 13.03 1.91
CA MET A 312 19.97 14.26 2.23
C MET A 312 19.49 15.04 0.99
N GLU A 313 20.26 14.98 -0.10
CA GLU A 313 19.84 15.55 -1.38
C GLU A 313 18.61 14.82 -1.94
N VAL A 314 18.61 13.50 -1.89
CA VAL A 314 17.47 12.65 -2.30
C VAL A 314 16.25 12.93 -1.43
N ASP A 315 16.38 12.95 -0.09
CA ASP A 315 15.30 13.29 0.84
C ASP A 315 14.68 14.65 0.50
N CYS A 316 15.51 15.69 0.37
CA CYS A 316 15.05 17.05 0.09
C CYS A 316 14.36 17.15 -1.28
N PHE A 317 14.95 16.56 -2.32
CA PHE A 317 14.41 16.61 -3.67
C PHE A 317 13.09 15.86 -3.77
N THR A 318 12.99 14.67 -3.16
CA THR A 318 11.76 13.87 -3.15
C THR A 318 10.62 14.61 -2.44
N LYS A 319 10.88 15.26 -1.30
CA LYS A 319 9.88 16.09 -0.60
C LYS A 319 9.39 17.25 -1.46
N LYS A 320 10.28 17.92 -2.18
CA LYS A 320 9.88 18.98 -3.13
C LYS A 320 8.98 18.43 -4.24
N CYS A 321 9.34 17.27 -4.80
CA CYS A 321 8.50 16.60 -5.80
C CYS A 321 7.13 16.23 -5.24
N CYS A 322 7.07 15.64 -4.04
CA CYS A 322 5.81 15.32 -3.36
C CYS A 322 4.95 16.57 -3.12
N LEU A 323 5.56 17.66 -2.68
CA LEU A 323 4.86 18.91 -2.43
C LEU A 323 4.26 19.49 -3.72
N VAL A 324 5.05 19.55 -4.80
CA VAL A 324 4.58 20.06 -6.10
C VAL A 324 3.45 19.18 -6.64
N VAL A 325 3.65 17.87 -6.67
CA VAL A 325 2.65 16.92 -7.14
C VAL A 325 1.40 16.96 -6.26
N GLY A 326 1.56 17.07 -4.94
CA GLY A 326 0.48 17.20 -3.98
C GLY A 326 -0.34 18.47 -4.17
N ILE A 327 0.30 19.62 -4.39
CA ILE A 327 -0.38 20.89 -4.68
C ILE A 327 -1.16 20.79 -5.99
N LEU A 328 -0.53 20.29 -7.07
CA LEU A 328 -1.18 20.17 -8.36
C LEU A 328 -2.38 19.22 -8.32
N ALA A 329 -2.22 18.05 -7.69
CA ALA A 329 -3.31 17.09 -7.54
C ALA A 329 -4.44 17.66 -6.68
N THR A 330 -4.12 18.30 -5.54
CA THR A 330 -5.10 18.94 -4.67
C THR A 330 -5.84 20.06 -5.38
N ALA A 331 -5.14 20.91 -6.12
CA ALA A 331 -5.75 21.99 -6.91
C ALA A 331 -6.71 21.42 -7.97
N LEU A 332 -6.27 20.40 -8.73
CA LEU A 332 -7.11 19.73 -9.73
C LEU A 332 -8.40 19.20 -9.09
N PHE A 333 -8.29 18.46 -8.01
CA PHE A 333 -9.45 17.88 -7.30
C PHE A 333 -10.32 18.96 -6.65
N PHE A 334 -9.75 20.05 -6.19
CA PHE A 334 -10.50 21.18 -5.64
C PHE A 334 -11.35 21.88 -6.71
N PHE A 335 -10.80 22.15 -7.89
CA PHE A 335 -11.55 22.75 -8.98
C PHE A 335 -12.62 21.82 -9.54
N PHE A 336 -12.36 20.51 -9.61
CA PHE A 336 -13.27 19.51 -10.13
C PHE A 336 -14.04 18.72 -9.04
N ARG A 337 -14.11 19.21 -7.80
CA ARG A 337 -14.72 18.51 -6.66
C ARG A 337 -16.17 18.07 -6.90
N GLU A 338 -16.99 18.94 -7.49
CA GLU A 338 -18.38 18.64 -7.81
C GLU A 338 -18.50 17.61 -8.97
N PRO A 339 -17.89 17.85 -10.14
CA PRO A 339 -17.84 16.85 -11.20
C PRO A 339 -17.33 15.48 -10.76
N ILE A 340 -16.31 15.43 -9.90
CA ILE A 340 -15.76 14.16 -9.41
C ILE A 340 -16.80 13.37 -8.61
N ILE A 341 -17.56 14.02 -7.74
CA ILE A 341 -18.61 13.32 -6.97
C ILE A 341 -19.77 12.93 -7.89
N HIS A 342 -20.15 13.80 -8.84
CA HIS A 342 -21.18 13.52 -9.84
C HIS A 342 -20.89 12.31 -10.72
N LEU A 343 -19.62 11.99 -11.00
CA LEU A 343 -19.26 10.78 -11.75
C LEU A 343 -19.73 9.47 -11.07
N PHE A 344 -19.93 9.50 -9.74
CA PHE A 344 -20.31 8.33 -8.98
C PHE A 344 -21.80 8.29 -8.64
N ILE A 345 -22.46 9.45 -8.47
CA ILE A 345 -23.84 9.52 -8.01
C ILE A 345 -24.49 10.87 -8.37
N ASN A 346 -25.84 10.82 -8.61
CA ASN A 346 -26.63 12.01 -8.91
C ASN A 346 -27.57 12.44 -7.76
N ASP A 347 -27.37 11.90 -6.53
CA ASP A 347 -28.13 12.29 -5.36
C ASP A 347 -27.60 13.59 -4.74
N LYS A 348 -28.51 14.57 -4.55
CA LYS A 348 -28.15 15.92 -4.07
C LYS A 348 -27.52 15.94 -2.69
N ASP A 349 -28.03 15.13 -1.77
CA ASP A 349 -27.54 15.08 -0.38
C ASP A 349 -26.16 14.43 -0.33
N VAL A 350 -25.96 13.34 -1.08
CA VAL A 350 -24.66 12.69 -1.20
C VAL A 350 -23.62 13.61 -1.82
N ILE A 351 -23.99 14.38 -2.84
CA ILE A 351 -23.11 15.36 -3.47
C ILE A 351 -22.73 16.47 -2.48
N TYR A 352 -23.70 17.00 -1.74
CA TYR A 352 -23.44 18.04 -0.73
C TYR A 352 -22.41 17.57 0.31
N TYR A 353 -22.64 16.40 0.92
CA TYR A 353 -21.70 15.85 1.89
C TYR A 353 -20.38 15.44 1.24
N GLY A 354 -20.40 14.85 0.06
CA GLY A 354 -19.22 14.40 -0.68
C GLY A 354 -18.26 15.55 -1.01
N VAL A 355 -18.77 16.65 -1.52
CA VAL A 355 -17.98 17.87 -1.80
C VAL A 355 -17.35 18.40 -0.52
N LYS A 356 -18.12 18.50 0.57
CA LYS A 356 -17.63 18.99 1.84
C LYS A 356 -16.54 18.11 2.46
N MET A 357 -16.73 16.78 2.41
CA MET A 357 -15.76 15.80 2.88
C MET A 357 -14.50 15.81 2.00
N LEU A 358 -14.65 15.87 0.67
CA LEU A 358 -13.53 15.91 -0.25
C LEU A 358 -12.65 17.15 -0.01
N VAL A 359 -13.24 18.32 0.19
CA VAL A 359 -12.51 19.54 0.55
C VAL A 359 -11.76 19.40 1.88
N ALA A 360 -12.36 18.76 2.89
CA ALA A 360 -11.69 18.52 4.17
C ALA A 360 -10.46 17.60 3.99
N TYR A 361 -10.57 16.50 3.23
CA TYR A 361 -9.44 15.60 2.94
C TYR A 361 -8.32 16.28 2.15
N MET A 362 -8.66 17.26 1.32
CA MET A 362 -7.68 18.03 0.53
C MET A 362 -6.79 18.95 1.38
N LEU A 363 -7.17 19.30 2.60
CA LEU A 363 -6.34 20.15 3.46
C LEU A 363 -4.97 19.53 3.75
N SER A 364 -4.90 18.21 3.91
CA SER A 364 -3.64 17.47 4.10
C SER A 364 -2.99 17.08 2.78
N GLY A 365 -3.72 17.09 1.67
CA GLY A 365 -3.31 16.61 0.36
C GLY A 365 -1.94 17.09 -0.11
N PRO A 366 -1.60 18.38 -0.06
CA PRO A 366 -0.31 18.89 -0.47
C PRO A 366 0.88 18.34 0.32
N PHE A 367 0.66 18.01 1.60
CA PHE A 367 1.73 17.73 2.56
C PHE A 367 1.84 16.24 2.93
N ILE A 368 0.86 15.41 2.60
CA ILE A 368 0.83 14.00 3.02
C ILE A 368 2.02 13.20 2.46
N GLY A 369 2.54 13.57 1.29
CA GLY A 369 3.74 12.97 0.73
C GLY A 369 4.99 13.20 1.55
N ILE A 370 5.09 14.32 2.28
CA ILE A 370 6.20 14.59 3.19
C ILE A 370 6.20 13.57 4.33
N LEU A 371 5.04 13.22 4.85
CA LEU A 371 4.90 12.17 5.88
C LEU A 371 5.42 10.83 5.36
N PHE A 372 4.98 10.40 4.16
CA PHE A 372 5.44 9.14 3.56
C PHE A 372 6.94 9.12 3.31
N VAL A 373 7.51 10.21 2.80
CA VAL A 373 8.97 10.33 2.60
C VAL A 373 9.70 10.26 3.94
N ASN A 374 9.24 10.94 4.99
CA ASN A 374 9.85 10.87 6.31
C ASN A 374 9.82 9.45 6.88
N MET A 375 8.69 8.74 6.75
CA MET A 375 8.58 7.35 7.19
C MET A 375 9.55 6.45 6.43
N ASN A 376 9.65 6.61 5.11
CA ASN A 376 10.57 5.85 4.28
C ASN A 376 12.04 6.17 4.59
N CYS A 377 12.39 7.42 4.92
CA CYS A 377 13.71 7.77 5.41
C CYS A 377 14.06 7.05 6.71
N MET A 378 13.12 6.99 7.66
CA MET A 378 13.31 6.28 8.94
C MET A 378 13.50 4.78 8.70
N GLN A 379 12.68 4.16 7.86
CA GLN A 379 12.82 2.76 7.47
C GLN A 379 14.14 2.48 6.74
N SER A 380 14.54 3.36 5.81
CA SER A 380 15.79 3.24 5.05
C SER A 380 17.04 3.43 5.89
N THR A 381 16.94 3.97 7.09
CA THR A 381 18.03 4.07 8.08
C THR A 381 17.96 2.97 9.13
N GLY A 382 17.06 1.98 8.98
CA GLY A 382 16.88 0.88 9.92
C GLY A 382 16.13 1.25 11.21
N ASP A 383 15.63 2.48 11.32
CA ASP A 383 14.95 2.99 12.52
C ASP A 383 13.43 2.84 12.39
N ALA A 384 12.96 1.63 12.69
CA ALA A 384 11.57 1.26 12.52
C ALA A 384 10.63 1.86 13.57
N LEU A 385 11.11 2.10 14.80
CA LEU A 385 10.28 2.50 15.92
C LEU A 385 9.58 3.86 15.69
N PRO A 386 10.27 4.94 15.25
CA PRO A 386 9.59 6.20 14.96
C PRO A 386 8.57 6.08 13.83
N ALA A 387 8.84 5.29 12.79
CA ALA A 387 7.90 5.03 11.73
C ALA A 387 6.66 4.27 12.22
N THR A 388 6.83 3.31 13.14
CA THR A 388 5.73 2.59 13.79
C THR A 388 4.87 3.54 14.61
N ILE A 389 5.50 4.38 15.43
CA ILE A 389 4.78 5.38 16.26
C ILE A 389 3.92 6.29 15.36
N LEU A 390 4.49 6.81 14.27
CA LEU A 390 3.74 7.65 13.32
C LEU A 390 2.58 6.92 12.66
N SER A 391 2.75 5.64 12.30
CA SER A 391 1.69 4.82 11.71
C SER A 391 0.55 4.60 12.70
N VAL A 392 0.89 4.24 13.95
CA VAL A 392 -0.09 3.97 15.02
C VAL A 392 -0.81 5.25 15.44
N LEU A 393 -0.09 6.37 15.57
CA LEU A 393 -0.69 7.66 15.88
C LEU A 393 -1.68 8.10 14.80
N ARG A 394 -1.25 8.07 13.53
CA ARG A 394 -2.04 8.58 12.42
C ARG A 394 -3.35 7.81 12.20
N GLN A 395 -3.32 6.48 12.26
CA GLN A 395 -4.48 5.64 11.91
C GLN A 395 -5.19 5.02 13.13
N GLY A 396 -4.66 5.17 14.32
CA GLY A 396 -5.25 4.57 15.51
C GLY A 396 -5.38 5.55 16.66
N LEU A 397 -4.27 5.71 17.42
CA LEU A 397 -4.27 6.41 18.70
C LEU A 397 -4.69 7.89 18.65
N LEU A 398 -4.48 8.56 17.52
CA LEU A 398 -4.90 9.96 17.37
C LEU A 398 -6.25 10.04 16.65
N LEU A 399 -6.42 9.32 15.53
CA LEU A 399 -7.61 9.44 14.70
C LEU A 399 -8.87 8.99 15.45
N ILE A 400 -8.85 7.79 16.05
CA ILE A 400 -10.06 7.21 16.64
C ILE A 400 -10.59 8.06 17.81
N PRO A 401 -9.77 8.43 18.83
CA PRO A 401 -10.26 9.31 19.90
C PRO A 401 -10.67 10.69 19.39
N LEU A 402 -9.95 11.22 18.40
CA LEU A 402 -10.27 12.52 17.82
C LEU A 402 -11.60 12.53 17.09
N LEU A 403 -11.95 11.45 16.36
CA LEU A 403 -13.25 11.31 15.73
C LEU A 403 -14.38 11.33 16.76
N TYR A 404 -14.26 10.61 17.89
CA TYR A 404 -15.26 10.64 18.95
C TYR A 404 -15.34 12.01 19.63
N LEU A 405 -14.19 12.63 19.94
CA LEU A 405 -14.15 13.95 20.56
C LEU A 405 -14.78 15.03 19.67
N LEU A 406 -14.35 15.08 18.41
CA LEU A 406 -14.86 16.07 17.46
C LEU A 406 -16.33 15.81 17.13
N ASN A 407 -16.77 14.56 17.09
CA ASN A 407 -18.18 14.21 16.95
C ASN A 407 -19.01 14.73 18.13
N ALA A 408 -18.51 14.64 19.37
CA ALA A 408 -19.20 15.13 20.55
C ALA A 408 -19.29 16.66 20.59
N VAL A 409 -18.27 17.39 20.09
CA VAL A 409 -18.20 18.87 20.18
C VAL A 409 -18.82 19.54 18.95
N LEU A 410 -18.56 19.04 17.74
CA LEU A 410 -18.90 19.67 16.46
C LEU A 410 -19.86 18.84 15.61
N GLY A 411 -20.31 17.67 16.11
CA GLY A 411 -21.17 16.75 15.37
C GLY A 411 -20.53 16.28 14.07
N LEU A 412 -21.33 16.16 13.01
CA LEU A 412 -20.89 15.68 11.70
C LEU A 412 -19.72 16.51 11.11
N ASN A 413 -19.72 17.83 11.34
CA ASN A 413 -18.62 18.67 10.87
C ASN A 413 -17.29 18.26 11.50
N GLY A 414 -17.29 17.94 12.79
CA GLY A 414 -16.08 17.45 13.47
C GLY A 414 -15.57 16.16 12.88
N VAL A 415 -16.44 15.22 12.54
CA VAL A 415 -16.09 13.95 11.91
C VAL A 415 -15.48 14.18 10.52
N ILE A 416 -16.04 15.09 9.74
CA ILE A 416 -15.57 15.43 8.39
C ILE A 416 -14.12 15.93 8.42
N TYR A 417 -13.76 16.79 9.39
CA TYR A 417 -12.41 17.34 9.47
C TYR A 417 -11.44 16.50 10.32
N GLY A 418 -11.91 15.45 10.98
CA GLY A 418 -11.11 14.61 11.87
C GLY A 418 -9.87 14.01 11.22
N GLN A 419 -10.01 13.45 10.01
CA GLN A 419 -8.87 12.89 9.27
C GLN A 419 -7.84 13.95 8.89
N ALA A 420 -8.30 15.11 8.40
CA ALA A 420 -7.42 16.20 8.01
C ALA A 420 -6.60 16.74 9.18
N LEU A 421 -7.24 16.91 10.34
CA LEU A 421 -6.56 17.37 11.56
C LEU A 421 -5.52 16.33 12.03
N THR A 422 -5.89 15.05 12.01
CA THR A 422 -4.96 13.95 12.33
C THR A 422 -3.76 13.95 11.40
N ASP A 423 -3.98 14.09 10.11
CA ASP A 423 -2.92 14.14 9.10
C ASP A 423 -1.99 15.34 9.33
N CYS A 424 -2.52 16.53 9.61
CA CYS A 424 -1.72 17.70 9.92
C CYS A 424 -0.81 17.47 11.14
N VAL A 425 -1.36 16.91 12.22
CA VAL A 425 -0.57 16.58 13.42
C VAL A 425 0.51 15.54 13.08
N ALA A 426 0.17 14.48 12.35
CA ALA A 426 1.12 13.44 11.96
C ALA A 426 2.24 13.98 11.05
N ILE A 427 1.93 14.89 10.12
CA ILE A 427 2.91 15.56 9.28
C ILE A 427 3.91 16.37 10.13
N VAL A 428 3.40 17.22 11.03
CA VAL A 428 4.24 18.04 11.91
C VAL A 428 5.13 17.14 12.80
N LEU A 429 4.56 16.11 13.42
CA LEU A 429 5.32 15.16 14.22
C LEU A 429 6.39 14.42 13.39
N SER A 430 6.07 14.02 12.17
CA SER A 430 7.03 13.36 11.28
C SER A 430 8.20 14.29 10.93
N MET A 431 7.93 15.56 10.67
CA MET A 431 8.95 16.57 10.40
C MET A 431 9.84 16.81 11.63
N TYR A 432 9.25 16.86 12.82
CA TYR A 432 10.00 17.02 14.06
C TYR A 432 10.91 15.83 14.35
N ILE A 433 10.36 14.61 14.31
CA ILE A 433 11.12 13.38 14.59
C ILE A 433 12.25 13.20 13.57
N TRP A 434 11.94 13.34 12.28
CA TRP A 434 12.93 13.24 11.22
C TRP A 434 13.96 14.38 11.30
N GLY A 435 13.53 15.59 11.62
CA GLY A 435 14.41 16.73 11.78
C GLY A 435 15.46 16.54 12.89
N ARG A 436 15.06 15.95 14.03
CA ARG A 436 16.01 15.58 15.12
C ARG A 436 17.02 14.53 14.67
N LYS A 437 16.54 13.48 13.98
CA LYS A 437 17.43 12.42 13.46
C LYS A 437 18.40 12.96 12.40
N LYS A 438 17.90 13.80 11.50
CA LYS A 438 18.72 14.43 10.46
C LYS A 438 19.87 15.28 11.04
N ARG A 439 19.67 15.94 12.18
CA ARG A 439 20.72 16.70 12.88
C ARG A 439 21.81 15.76 13.43
N LYS A 440 21.41 14.62 14.02
CA LYS A 440 22.35 13.61 14.53
C LYS A 440 23.19 13.03 13.39
N LEU A 441 22.56 12.63 12.29
CA LEU A 441 23.27 12.10 11.11
C LEU A 441 24.25 13.10 10.48
N LYS A 442 24.05 14.40 10.65
CA LYS A 442 24.99 15.42 10.15
C LYS A 442 26.17 15.69 11.09
N SER A 443 26.06 15.30 12.35
CA SER A 443 27.13 15.47 13.34
C SER A 443 28.06 14.25 13.44
N GLU A 444 27.65 13.12 12.89
CA GLU A 444 28.45 11.90 12.68
C GLU A 444 29.15 11.95 11.30
#